data_3bb1db2f4c92c1037042cfeace183325
#
_entry.id   3bb1db2f4c92c1037042cfeace183325
#
_cell.length_a   1.000
_cell.length_b   1.000
_cell.length_c   1.000
_cell.angle_alpha   90.00
_cell.angle_beta   90.00
_cell.angle_gamma   90.00
#
_symmetry.space_group_name_H-M   'P 1'
#
loop_
_entity.id
_entity.type
_entity.pdbx_description
1 polymer ?
#
loop_
_entity_poly.entity_id
_entity_poly.type
_entity_poly.pdbx_seq_one_letter_code
_entity_poly.pdbx_strand_id
1 'polypeptide(L)'
;MQIKQIKPIHNLTKPLVQLKAINVNFGTQVALENIHLNIYPNSITTIVGPNGGGKSTLLKVLLKLQPATSGEVIHQPQLKIGYVPQKLHLDHSIPITVEKFLSLKPNSTKPLIDEALSLFAITHLAKHSMQKLSGGELQRVLLARAILDRPQLLVLDEPMQGVDITGQTELYQLLNKTREWLNCAILMVSHDLNIVMANTDEVLCVNRHICCAGTPEKISSDPSFIYFFGDQFAKNVAFYSHHHNHHHDLQGNVCRCNGHH
;
A
#
# COMPACT_ATOMS: atom_id res chain seq x y z
N MET A 1 9.35 -18.21 -24.05
CA MET A 1 8.29 -17.21 -23.84
C MET A 1 8.98 -15.92 -23.42
N GLN A 2 9.03 -14.92 -24.32
CA GLN A 2 9.78 -13.66 -24.04
C GLN A 2 8.98 -12.82 -23.06
N ILE A 3 9.56 -12.54 -21.91
CA ILE A 3 9.01 -11.61 -20.90
C ILE A 3 9.05 -10.22 -21.52
N LYS A 4 7.90 -9.65 -21.89
CA LYS A 4 7.78 -8.26 -22.29
C LYS A 4 8.22 -7.38 -21.11
N GLN A 5 9.37 -6.72 -21.23
CA GLN A 5 9.76 -5.66 -20.33
C GLN A 5 8.72 -4.54 -20.43
N ILE A 6 7.94 -4.37 -19.38
CA ILE A 6 6.97 -3.29 -19.24
C ILE A 6 7.78 -2.00 -19.04
N LYS A 7 7.72 -1.07 -19.99
CA LYS A 7 8.32 0.25 -19.85
C LYS A 7 7.59 1.04 -18.76
N PRO A 8 8.27 1.48 -17.69
CA PRO A 8 7.63 2.26 -16.63
C PRO A 8 7.23 3.66 -17.12
N ILE A 9 6.10 4.16 -16.61
CA ILE A 9 5.58 5.52 -16.86
C ILE A 9 6.53 6.61 -16.29
N HIS A 10 7.49 6.23 -15.45
CA HIS A 10 8.43 7.13 -14.77
C HIS A 10 9.83 7.15 -15.44
N ASN A 11 9.94 7.86 -16.53
CA ASN A 11 11.19 7.86 -17.34
C ASN A 11 12.38 8.64 -16.76
N LEU A 12 12.32 9.29 -15.57
CA LEU A 12 13.38 10.18 -15.08
C LEU A 12 13.75 10.07 -13.58
N THR A 13 13.01 9.32 -12.76
CA THR A 13 13.28 9.23 -11.32
C THR A 13 13.92 7.91 -10.95
N LYS A 14 14.97 7.94 -10.09
CA LYS A 14 15.56 6.72 -9.53
C LYS A 14 14.54 6.04 -8.59
N PRO A 15 14.39 4.70 -8.63
CA PRO A 15 13.50 4.00 -7.72
C PRO A 15 14.00 4.12 -6.27
N LEU A 16 13.06 4.19 -5.31
CA LEU A 16 13.34 4.12 -3.88
C LEU A 16 13.82 2.73 -3.46
N VAL A 17 13.17 1.71 -4.04
CA VAL A 17 13.53 0.30 -3.83
C VAL A 17 13.53 -0.41 -5.18
N GLN A 18 14.52 -1.28 -5.38
CA GLN A 18 14.61 -2.16 -6.55
C GLN A 18 14.84 -3.59 -6.10
N LEU A 19 14.02 -4.51 -6.57
CA LEU A 19 14.17 -5.95 -6.45
C LEU A 19 14.64 -6.51 -7.79
N LYS A 20 15.72 -7.32 -7.78
CA LYS A 20 16.30 -7.91 -8.99
C LYS A 20 16.38 -9.43 -8.83
N ALA A 21 15.63 -10.15 -9.66
CA ALA A 21 15.62 -11.61 -9.74
C ALA A 21 15.47 -12.29 -8.36
N ILE A 22 14.57 -11.75 -7.52
CA ILE A 22 14.35 -12.25 -6.16
C ILE A 22 13.68 -13.62 -6.20
N ASN A 23 14.32 -14.60 -5.53
CA ASN A 23 13.74 -15.90 -5.26
C ASN A 23 13.71 -16.15 -3.75
N VAL A 24 12.65 -16.78 -3.26
CA VAL A 24 12.51 -17.18 -1.85
C VAL A 24 11.96 -18.59 -1.78
N ASN A 25 12.71 -19.47 -1.12
CA ASN A 25 12.32 -20.85 -0.86
C ASN A 25 12.31 -21.13 0.64
N PHE A 26 11.28 -21.83 1.13
CA PHE A 26 11.18 -22.38 2.46
C PHE A 26 11.29 -23.90 2.36
N GLY A 27 12.50 -24.41 2.53
CA GLY A 27 12.80 -25.81 2.23
C GLY A 27 12.51 -26.10 0.75
N THR A 28 11.58 -27.02 0.47
CA THR A 28 11.15 -27.39 -0.89
C THR A 28 10.04 -26.50 -1.45
N GLN A 29 9.44 -25.64 -0.61
CA GLN A 29 8.33 -24.77 -1.04
C GLN A 29 8.85 -23.46 -1.63
N VAL A 30 8.54 -23.22 -2.91
CA VAL A 30 8.81 -21.93 -3.57
C VAL A 30 7.77 -20.91 -3.12
N ALA A 31 8.21 -19.83 -2.47
CA ALA A 31 7.35 -18.72 -2.05
C ALA A 31 7.39 -17.55 -3.03
N LEU A 32 8.57 -17.24 -3.60
CA LEU A 32 8.75 -16.23 -4.64
C LEU A 32 9.72 -16.76 -5.70
N GLU A 33 9.43 -16.44 -6.97
CA GLU A 33 10.20 -16.87 -8.11
C GLU A 33 10.45 -15.70 -9.06
N ASN A 34 11.72 -15.38 -9.29
CA ASN A 34 12.21 -14.39 -10.25
C ASN A 34 11.47 -13.05 -10.21
N ILE A 35 11.29 -12.47 -9.00
CA ILE A 35 10.62 -11.18 -8.83
C ILE A 35 11.53 -10.04 -9.26
N HIS A 36 11.02 -9.20 -10.16
CA HIS A 36 11.59 -7.90 -10.52
C HIS A 36 10.57 -6.81 -10.20
N LEU A 37 10.95 -5.85 -9.36
CA LEU A 37 10.04 -4.78 -8.91
C LEU A 37 10.83 -3.50 -8.67
N ASN A 38 10.28 -2.37 -9.10
CA ASN A 38 10.77 -1.03 -8.76
C ASN A 38 9.67 -0.24 -8.08
N ILE A 39 9.98 0.39 -6.95
CA ILE A 39 9.08 1.33 -6.27
C ILE A 39 9.59 2.74 -6.49
N TYR A 40 8.77 3.58 -7.10
CA TYR A 40 9.11 4.96 -7.42
C TYR A 40 8.57 5.95 -6.39
N PRO A 41 9.20 7.13 -6.24
CA PRO A 41 8.68 8.19 -5.37
C PRO A 41 7.25 8.60 -5.75
N ASN A 42 6.48 9.02 -4.75
CA ASN A 42 5.16 9.64 -4.90
C ASN A 42 4.14 8.80 -5.70
N SER A 43 4.25 7.47 -5.65
CA SER A 43 3.30 6.53 -6.26
C SER A 43 2.59 5.70 -5.21
N ILE A 44 1.35 5.29 -5.50
CA ILE A 44 0.64 4.25 -4.75
C ILE A 44 0.67 2.99 -5.59
N THR A 45 1.41 1.99 -5.12
CA THR A 45 1.48 0.67 -5.74
C THR A 45 0.75 -0.34 -4.85
N THR A 46 -0.20 -1.07 -5.41
CA THR A 46 -0.94 -2.09 -4.65
C THR A 46 -0.65 -3.49 -5.16
N ILE A 47 -0.27 -4.37 -4.24
CA ILE A 47 -0.06 -5.79 -4.50
C ILE A 47 -1.36 -6.53 -4.22
N VAL A 48 -1.84 -7.26 -5.21
CA VAL A 48 -3.02 -8.14 -5.12
C VAL A 48 -2.63 -9.58 -5.47
N GLY A 49 -3.49 -10.54 -5.15
CA GLY A 49 -3.25 -11.95 -5.49
C GLY A 49 -3.84 -12.91 -4.47
N PRO A 50 -3.83 -14.22 -4.76
CA PRO A 50 -4.43 -15.25 -3.91
C PRO A 50 -3.72 -15.36 -2.55
N ASN A 51 -4.43 -15.94 -1.56
CA ASN A 51 -3.82 -16.30 -0.30
C ASN A 51 -2.73 -17.35 -0.52
N GLY A 52 -1.59 -17.19 0.17
CA GLY A 52 -0.41 -18.03 -0.08
C GLY A 52 0.38 -17.67 -1.35
N GLY A 53 -0.02 -16.66 -2.13
CA GLY A 53 0.68 -16.21 -3.36
C GLY A 53 2.02 -15.50 -3.12
N GLY A 54 2.49 -15.37 -1.87
CA GLY A 54 3.81 -14.79 -1.57
C GLY A 54 3.80 -13.29 -1.26
N LYS A 55 2.64 -12.61 -1.21
CA LYS A 55 2.52 -11.15 -1.01
C LYS A 55 3.24 -10.65 0.24
N SER A 56 2.93 -11.19 1.42
CA SER A 56 3.60 -10.80 2.68
C SER A 56 5.08 -11.20 2.72
N THR A 57 5.46 -12.29 2.02
CA THR A 57 6.87 -12.66 1.84
C THR A 57 7.60 -11.61 1.02
N LEU A 58 6.98 -11.14 -0.08
CA LEU A 58 7.52 -10.07 -0.91
C LEU A 58 7.75 -8.77 -0.11
N LEU A 59 6.75 -8.35 0.71
CA LEU A 59 6.93 -7.20 1.59
C LEU A 59 8.07 -7.40 2.58
N LYS A 60 8.17 -8.58 3.24
CA LYS A 60 9.25 -8.86 4.21
C LYS A 60 10.63 -8.82 3.56
N VAL A 61 10.77 -9.35 2.34
CA VAL A 61 12.03 -9.30 1.58
C VAL A 61 12.36 -7.85 1.19
N LEU A 62 11.38 -7.10 0.67
CA LEU A 62 11.54 -5.70 0.34
C LEU A 62 11.98 -4.87 1.55
N LEU A 63 11.42 -5.14 2.72
CA LEU A 63 11.78 -4.50 4.00
C LEU A 63 13.11 -4.99 4.58
N LYS A 64 13.76 -5.98 3.96
CA LYS A 64 14.94 -6.70 4.50
C LYS A 64 14.70 -7.34 5.87
N LEU A 65 13.43 -7.65 6.20
CA LEU A 65 13.05 -8.42 7.39
C LEU A 65 13.23 -9.92 7.18
N GLN A 66 13.34 -10.36 5.93
CA GLN A 66 13.61 -11.72 5.52
C GLN A 66 14.62 -11.74 4.38
N PRO A 67 15.67 -12.56 4.44
CA PRO A 67 16.60 -12.71 3.33
C PRO A 67 15.92 -13.40 2.14
N ALA A 68 16.30 -13.00 0.92
CA ALA A 68 16.00 -13.76 -0.28
C ALA A 68 16.95 -14.98 -0.37
N THR A 69 16.49 -16.05 -1.02
CA THR A 69 17.35 -17.21 -1.34
C THR A 69 18.37 -16.84 -2.42
N SER A 70 17.95 -16.01 -3.39
CA SER A 70 18.82 -15.41 -4.41
C SER A 70 18.22 -14.11 -4.94
N GLY A 71 19.02 -13.33 -5.66
CA GLY A 71 18.65 -12.00 -6.14
C GLY A 71 19.15 -10.89 -5.24
N GLU A 72 18.80 -9.65 -5.56
CA GLU A 72 19.31 -8.46 -4.88
C GLU A 72 18.19 -7.50 -4.51
N VAL A 73 18.20 -6.98 -3.28
CA VAL A 73 17.33 -5.90 -2.78
C VAL A 73 18.15 -4.63 -2.62
N ILE A 74 17.89 -3.64 -3.45
CA ILE A 74 18.58 -2.36 -3.46
C ILE A 74 17.65 -1.29 -2.93
N HIS A 75 18.07 -0.62 -1.85
CA HIS A 75 17.40 0.58 -1.33
C HIS A 75 18.17 1.82 -1.75
N GLN A 76 17.47 2.91 -2.01
CA GLN A 76 18.11 4.21 -2.11
C GLN A 76 18.86 4.52 -0.81
N PRO A 77 20.06 5.15 -0.87
CA PRO A 77 20.79 5.54 0.34
C PRO A 77 19.92 6.35 1.30
N GLN A 78 19.99 6.03 2.60
CA GLN A 78 19.26 6.70 3.67
C GLN A 78 17.71 6.63 3.55
N LEU A 79 17.17 5.69 2.78
CA LEU A 79 15.73 5.48 2.64
C LEU A 79 15.09 5.21 4.01
N LYS A 80 14.16 6.07 4.41
CA LYS A 80 13.31 5.84 5.58
C LYS A 80 12.02 5.15 5.15
N ILE A 81 11.73 4.03 5.79
CA ILE A 81 10.53 3.23 5.51
C ILE A 81 9.65 3.19 6.75
N GLY A 82 8.37 3.56 6.60
CA GLY A 82 7.33 3.30 7.57
C GLY A 82 6.65 1.97 7.27
N TYR A 83 6.45 1.11 8.27
CA TYR A 83 5.82 -0.19 8.07
C TYR A 83 4.64 -0.40 9.00
N VAL A 84 3.52 -0.83 8.44
CA VAL A 84 2.32 -1.29 9.15
C VAL A 84 2.12 -2.77 8.84
N PRO A 85 2.32 -3.67 9.80
CA PRO A 85 2.09 -5.09 9.63
C PRO A 85 0.60 -5.43 9.65
N GLN A 86 0.22 -6.55 9.04
CA GLN A 86 -1.15 -7.06 9.01
C GLN A 86 -1.75 -7.25 10.42
N LYS A 87 -0.94 -7.72 11.37
CA LYS A 87 -1.35 -7.92 12.77
C LYS A 87 -0.29 -7.37 13.72
N LEU A 88 -0.75 -6.60 14.68
CA LEU A 88 0.07 -6.21 15.83
C LEU A 88 -0.32 -7.10 17.01
N HIS A 89 0.61 -7.93 17.47
CA HIS A 89 0.43 -8.69 18.70
C HIS A 89 0.84 -7.82 19.88
N LEU A 90 -0.17 -7.31 20.59
CA LEU A 90 0.04 -6.64 21.87
C LEU A 90 -0.30 -7.63 23.00
N ASP A 91 0.62 -7.81 23.92
CA ASP A 91 0.33 -8.58 25.12
C ASP A 91 -0.74 -7.86 25.95
N HIS A 92 -1.86 -8.53 26.17
CA HIS A 92 -3.00 -7.97 26.92
C HIS A 92 -2.65 -7.63 28.38
N SER A 93 -1.55 -8.17 28.92
CA SER A 93 -1.06 -7.87 30.28
C SER A 93 -0.40 -6.51 30.39
N ILE A 94 0.00 -5.89 29.27
CA ILE A 94 0.73 -4.61 29.30
C ILE A 94 -0.26 -3.45 29.05
N PRO A 95 -0.67 -2.70 30.08
CA PRO A 95 -1.53 -1.53 29.89
C PRO A 95 -0.72 -0.39 29.27
N ILE A 96 -0.87 -0.17 27.97
CA ILE A 96 -0.19 0.89 27.24
C ILE A 96 -1.20 1.82 26.58
N THR A 97 -1.01 3.15 26.75
CA THR A 97 -1.81 4.15 26.06
C THR A 97 -1.30 4.39 24.63
N VAL A 98 -2.15 4.94 23.76
CA VAL A 98 -1.80 5.33 22.38
C VAL A 98 -0.57 6.24 22.38
N GLU A 99 -0.57 7.30 23.17
CA GLU A 99 0.56 8.23 23.25
C GLU A 99 1.85 7.52 23.68
N LYS A 100 1.77 6.65 24.70
CA LYS A 100 2.93 5.87 25.15
C LYS A 100 3.41 4.91 24.08
N PHE A 101 2.50 4.23 23.37
CA PHE A 101 2.85 3.34 22.25
C PHE A 101 3.58 4.08 21.13
N LEU A 102 3.14 5.29 20.78
CA LEU A 102 3.80 6.13 19.78
C LEU A 102 5.18 6.59 20.26
N SER A 103 5.31 6.96 21.55
CA SER A 103 6.59 7.39 22.14
C SER A 103 7.65 6.28 22.24
N LEU A 104 7.29 5.01 22.09
CA LEU A 104 8.26 3.91 22.02
C LEU A 104 9.05 3.88 20.71
N LYS A 105 8.61 4.62 19.70
CA LYS A 105 9.40 4.72 18.46
C LYS A 105 10.62 5.62 18.70
N PRO A 106 11.84 5.18 18.33
CA PRO A 106 13.03 6.01 18.48
C PRO A 106 12.86 7.38 17.81
N ASN A 107 13.42 8.42 18.41
CA ASN A 107 13.39 9.80 17.92
C ASN A 107 11.98 10.44 17.82
N SER A 108 10.93 9.78 18.35
CA SER A 108 9.61 10.40 18.44
C SER A 108 9.61 11.50 19.51
N THR A 109 9.18 12.69 19.13
CA THR A 109 9.00 13.81 20.06
C THR A 109 7.51 14.11 20.25
N LYS A 110 7.14 14.76 21.34
CA LYS A 110 5.74 15.10 21.60
C LYS A 110 5.09 15.87 20.43
N PRO A 111 5.73 16.90 19.82
CA PRO A 111 5.15 17.58 18.67
C PRO A 111 4.89 16.64 17.47
N LEU A 112 5.80 15.71 17.16
CA LEU A 112 5.62 14.74 16.08
C LEU A 112 4.46 13.78 16.37
N ILE A 113 4.30 13.36 17.62
CA ILE A 113 3.18 12.51 18.05
C ILE A 113 1.86 13.26 17.87
N ASP A 114 1.78 14.51 18.35
CA ASP A 114 0.57 15.33 18.26
C ASP A 114 0.19 15.62 16.80
N GLU A 115 1.17 15.89 15.93
CA GLU A 115 0.99 16.06 14.51
C GLU A 115 0.41 14.78 13.85
N ALA A 116 0.99 13.62 14.16
CA ALA A 116 0.52 12.33 13.65
C ALA A 116 -0.89 11.98 14.15
N LEU A 117 -1.19 12.21 15.43
CA LEU A 117 -2.53 12.01 15.99
C LEU A 117 -3.57 12.90 15.32
N SER A 118 -3.22 14.14 15.03
CA SER A 118 -4.08 15.11 14.33
C SER A 118 -4.34 14.70 12.90
N LEU A 119 -3.29 14.29 12.16
CA LEU A 119 -3.42 13.88 10.76
C LEU A 119 -4.40 12.71 10.57
N PHE A 120 -4.35 11.73 11.51
CA PHE A 120 -5.24 10.57 11.47
C PHE A 120 -6.55 10.76 12.24
N ALA A 121 -6.86 12.00 12.73
CA ALA A 121 -8.07 12.36 13.47
C ALA A 121 -8.30 11.50 14.72
N ILE A 122 -7.22 11.16 15.45
CA ILE A 122 -7.23 10.31 16.66
C ILE A 122 -6.64 10.99 17.89
N THR A 123 -6.56 12.32 17.93
CA THR A 123 -6.03 13.07 19.07
C THR A 123 -6.77 12.75 20.36
N HIS A 124 -8.09 12.52 20.28
CA HIS A 124 -8.92 12.15 21.42
C HIS A 124 -8.57 10.78 22.03
N LEU A 125 -7.89 9.91 21.28
CA LEU A 125 -7.47 8.58 21.72
C LEU A 125 -6.11 8.57 22.43
N ALA A 126 -5.37 9.69 22.51
CA ALA A 126 -4.01 9.73 23.02
C ALA A 126 -3.83 9.04 24.38
N LYS A 127 -4.80 9.20 25.28
CA LYS A 127 -4.80 8.60 26.63
C LYS A 127 -5.56 7.27 26.72
N HIS A 128 -6.17 6.79 25.61
CA HIS A 128 -6.90 5.52 25.60
C HIS A 128 -5.91 4.35 25.59
N SER A 129 -6.32 3.24 26.20
CA SER A 129 -5.57 1.99 26.14
C SER A 129 -5.61 1.43 24.72
N MET A 130 -4.46 0.99 24.18
CA MET A 130 -4.36 0.30 22.90
C MET A 130 -5.26 -0.92 22.80
N GLN A 131 -5.53 -1.62 23.91
CA GLN A 131 -6.33 -2.84 23.95
C GLN A 131 -7.85 -2.58 23.81
N LYS A 132 -8.29 -1.32 23.99
CA LYS A 132 -9.71 -0.93 23.92
C LYS A 132 -10.07 -0.28 22.58
N LEU A 133 -9.14 -0.18 21.66
CA LEU A 133 -9.36 0.41 20.35
C LEU A 133 -10.18 -0.51 19.45
N SER A 134 -11.10 0.06 18.68
CA SER A 134 -11.69 -0.62 17.53
C SER A 134 -10.66 -0.95 16.46
N GLY A 135 -10.99 -1.82 15.51
CA GLY A 135 -10.09 -2.16 14.40
C GLY A 135 -9.65 -0.93 13.60
N GLY A 136 -10.57 -0.04 13.26
CA GLY A 136 -10.26 1.18 12.53
C GLY A 136 -9.40 2.17 13.33
N GLU A 137 -9.67 2.35 14.63
CA GLU A 137 -8.84 3.18 15.49
C GLU A 137 -7.43 2.63 15.64
N LEU A 138 -7.29 1.31 15.81
CA LEU A 138 -5.99 0.65 15.87
C LEU A 138 -5.21 0.88 14.57
N GLN A 139 -5.83 0.73 13.40
CA GLN A 139 -5.17 0.98 12.11
C GLN A 139 -4.70 2.42 11.98
N ARG A 140 -5.52 3.41 12.39
CA ARG A 140 -5.12 4.83 12.40
C ARG A 140 -3.92 5.08 13.34
N VAL A 141 -3.87 4.43 14.50
CA VAL A 141 -2.73 4.52 15.42
C VAL A 141 -1.47 3.89 14.83
N LEU A 142 -1.58 2.74 14.16
CA LEU A 142 -0.45 2.10 13.49
C LEU A 142 0.11 2.96 12.34
N LEU A 143 -0.77 3.58 11.55
CA LEU A 143 -0.39 4.53 10.51
C LEU A 143 0.28 5.78 11.13
N ALA A 144 -0.27 6.35 12.20
CA ALA A 144 0.34 7.45 12.91
C ALA A 144 1.76 7.10 13.37
N ARG A 145 1.96 5.88 13.90
CA ARG A 145 3.30 5.40 14.29
C ARG A 145 4.24 5.24 13.10
N ALA A 146 3.74 4.76 11.96
CA ALA A 146 4.56 4.54 10.77
C ALA A 146 5.13 5.85 10.21
N ILE A 147 4.41 6.96 10.33
CA ILE A 147 4.83 8.26 9.75
C ILE A 147 5.74 9.10 10.65
N LEU A 148 5.96 8.74 11.93
CA LEU A 148 6.72 9.57 12.88
C LEU A 148 8.15 9.94 12.42
N ASP A 149 8.79 9.08 11.62
CA ASP A 149 10.13 9.35 11.06
C ASP A 149 10.09 10.08 9.71
N ARG A 150 8.93 10.55 9.28
CA ARG A 150 8.71 11.15 7.96
C ARG A 150 9.29 10.28 6.84
N PRO A 151 8.76 9.05 6.63
CA PRO A 151 9.29 8.12 5.66
C PRO A 151 9.09 8.58 4.21
N GLN A 152 9.99 8.16 3.32
CA GLN A 152 9.85 8.31 1.87
C GLN A 152 9.05 7.16 1.24
N LEU A 153 8.91 6.04 1.97
CA LEU A 153 8.10 4.88 1.56
C LEU A 153 7.28 4.37 2.74
N LEU A 154 5.97 4.27 2.58
CA LEU A 154 5.07 3.56 3.49
C LEU A 154 4.79 2.17 2.92
N VAL A 155 5.01 1.14 3.71
CA VAL A 155 4.69 -0.26 3.38
C VAL A 155 3.58 -0.73 4.30
N LEU A 156 2.45 -1.16 3.72
CA LEU A 156 1.23 -1.48 4.44
C LEU A 156 0.78 -2.91 4.08
N ASP A 157 0.74 -3.80 5.06
CA ASP A 157 0.29 -5.18 4.87
C ASP A 157 -1.16 -5.32 5.31
N GLU A 158 -2.09 -5.32 4.36
CA GLU A 158 -3.56 -5.40 4.56
C GLU A 158 -4.11 -4.34 5.56
N PRO A 159 -3.84 -3.05 5.36
CA PRO A 159 -4.18 -2.00 6.34
C PRO A 159 -5.67 -1.79 6.57
N MET A 160 -6.54 -2.35 5.71
CA MET A 160 -8.00 -2.23 5.78
C MET A 160 -8.66 -3.43 6.48
N GLN A 161 -7.89 -4.43 6.89
CA GLN A 161 -8.44 -5.63 7.51
C GLN A 161 -9.12 -5.31 8.85
N GLY A 162 -10.38 -5.73 8.99
CA GLY A 162 -11.16 -5.48 10.20
C GLY A 162 -11.73 -4.06 10.33
N VAL A 163 -11.68 -3.28 9.26
CA VAL A 163 -12.30 -1.94 9.15
C VAL A 163 -13.56 -2.07 8.31
N ASP A 164 -14.67 -1.44 8.72
CA ASP A 164 -15.92 -1.42 7.95
C ASP A 164 -15.78 -0.58 6.66
N ILE A 165 -16.72 -0.71 5.73
CA ILE A 165 -16.64 -0.10 4.38
C ILE A 165 -16.49 1.43 4.47
N THR A 166 -17.20 2.09 5.37
CA THR A 166 -17.09 3.54 5.56
C THR A 166 -15.72 3.93 6.06
N GLY A 167 -15.22 3.24 7.09
CA GLY A 167 -13.89 3.46 7.64
C GLY A 167 -12.77 3.15 6.64
N GLN A 168 -12.94 2.17 5.75
CA GLN A 168 -11.99 1.89 4.67
C GLN A 168 -11.87 3.09 3.72
N THR A 169 -12.99 3.66 3.28
CA THR A 169 -13.00 4.85 2.39
C THR A 169 -12.28 6.04 3.05
N GLU A 170 -12.59 6.31 4.32
CA GLU A 170 -11.92 7.38 5.08
C GLU A 170 -10.42 7.13 5.21
N LEU A 171 -10.02 5.88 5.47
CA LEU A 171 -8.62 5.52 5.62
C LEU A 171 -7.83 5.70 4.32
N TYR A 172 -8.42 5.36 3.15
CA TYR A 172 -7.80 5.65 1.85
C TYR A 172 -7.64 7.16 1.60
N GLN A 173 -8.63 7.98 1.97
CA GLN A 173 -8.51 9.43 1.88
C GLN A 173 -7.37 9.95 2.77
N LEU A 174 -7.21 9.39 3.97
CA LEU A 174 -6.10 9.71 4.87
C LEU A 174 -4.75 9.28 4.30
N LEU A 175 -4.67 8.11 3.64
CA LEU A 175 -3.45 7.66 2.96
C LEU A 175 -3.07 8.59 1.82
N ASN A 176 -4.02 9.05 0.99
CA ASN A 176 -3.77 10.01 -0.06
C ASN A 176 -3.26 11.35 0.50
N LYS A 177 -3.90 11.90 1.54
CA LYS A 177 -3.42 13.11 2.23
C LYS A 177 -2.03 12.91 2.81
N THR A 178 -1.74 11.74 3.39
CA THR A 178 -0.43 11.40 3.95
C THR A 178 0.64 11.35 2.86
N ARG A 179 0.33 10.75 1.70
CA ARG A 179 1.22 10.72 0.53
C ARG A 179 1.61 12.13 0.09
N GLU A 180 0.61 12.99 -0.08
CA GLU A 180 0.82 14.37 -0.51
C GLU A 180 1.62 15.17 0.53
N TRP A 181 1.24 15.07 1.80
CA TRP A 181 1.88 15.80 2.90
C TRP A 181 3.35 15.38 3.13
N LEU A 182 3.67 14.07 3.04
CA LEU A 182 5.03 13.55 3.18
C LEU A 182 5.80 13.54 1.86
N ASN A 183 5.14 13.70 0.71
CA ASN A 183 5.69 13.42 -0.61
C ASN A 183 6.32 12.02 -0.67
N CYS A 184 5.63 11.02 -0.11
CA CYS A 184 6.11 9.65 0.01
C CYS A 184 5.43 8.71 -1.01
N ALA A 185 6.08 7.58 -1.28
CA ALA A 185 5.45 6.46 -1.97
C ALA A 185 4.68 5.60 -0.97
N ILE A 186 3.65 4.91 -1.45
CA ILE A 186 2.90 3.91 -0.69
C ILE A 186 2.94 2.58 -1.44
N LEU A 187 3.39 1.53 -0.76
CA LEU A 187 3.27 0.15 -1.23
C LEU A 187 2.32 -0.58 -0.28
N MET A 188 1.21 -1.09 -0.78
CA MET A 188 0.27 -1.82 0.07
C MET A 188 -0.08 -3.19 -0.49
N VAL A 189 -0.39 -4.13 0.40
CA VAL A 189 -1.09 -5.37 0.06
C VAL A 189 -2.56 -5.18 0.37
N SER A 190 -3.44 -5.53 -0.56
CA SER A 190 -4.88 -5.50 -0.33
C SER A 190 -5.56 -6.67 -1.05
N HIS A 191 -6.70 -7.11 -0.52
CA HIS A 191 -7.59 -8.07 -1.15
C HIS A 191 -8.92 -7.43 -1.57
N ASP A 192 -9.17 -6.17 -1.20
CA ASP A 192 -10.36 -5.42 -1.62
C ASP A 192 -10.08 -4.69 -2.94
N LEU A 193 -10.37 -5.39 -4.03
CA LEU A 193 -10.08 -4.91 -5.37
C LEU A 193 -10.89 -3.68 -5.78
N ASN A 194 -12.13 -3.51 -5.29
CA ASN A 194 -12.98 -2.37 -5.66
C ASN A 194 -12.34 -1.05 -5.22
N ILE A 195 -11.86 -1.02 -3.97
CA ILE A 195 -11.25 0.17 -3.39
C ILE A 195 -9.85 0.38 -3.97
N VAL A 196 -9.10 -0.71 -4.20
CA VAL A 196 -7.76 -0.68 -4.81
C VAL A 196 -7.81 0.01 -6.17
N MET A 197 -8.71 -0.44 -7.05
CA MET A 197 -8.78 0.07 -8.42
C MET A 197 -9.13 1.56 -8.51
N ALA A 198 -9.84 2.09 -7.51
CA ALA A 198 -10.20 3.51 -7.46
C ALA A 198 -9.09 4.42 -6.87
N ASN A 199 -8.11 3.86 -6.16
CA ASN A 199 -7.20 4.64 -5.32
C ASN A 199 -5.71 4.29 -5.49
N THR A 200 -5.33 3.60 -6.55
CA THR A 200 -3.93 3.20 -6.79
C THR A 200 -3.44 3.63 -8.16
N ASP A 201 -2.15 3.98 -8.25
CA ASP A 201 -1.50 4.35 -9.52
C ASP A 201 -1.05 3.10 -10.29
N GLU A 202 -0.65 2.05 -9.56
CA GLU A 202 -0.17 0.80 -10.14
C GLU A 202 -0.65 -0.42 -9.34
N VAL A 203 -1.08 -1.47 -10.02
CA VAL A 203 -1.47 -2.75 -9.45
C VAL A 203 -0.47 -3.82 -9.88
N LEU A 204 -0.04 -4.65 -8.93
CA LEU A 204 0.83 -5.81 -9.14
C LEU A 204 0.09 -7.07 -8.73
N CYS A 205 -0.12 -7.99 -9.66
CA CYS A 205 -0.69 -9.31 -9.36
C CYS A 205 0.43 -10.29 -9.00
N VAL A 206 0.42 -10.81 -7.78
CA VAL A 206 1.46 -11.70 -7.27
C VAL A 206 0.88 -13.06 -6.93
N ASN A 207 1.43 -14.09 -7.58
CA ASN A 207 1.24 -15.49 -7.25
C ASN A 207 2.57 -16.23 -7.45
N ARG A 208 3.43 -16.18 -6.44
CA ARG A 208 4.84 -16.60 -6.43
C ARG A 208 5.73 -15.78 -7.38
N HIS A 209 5.23 -15.36 -8.53
CA HIS A 209 5.85 -14.43 -9.48
C HIS A 209 4.89 -13.25 -9.74
N ILE A 210 5.37 -12.20 -10.42
CA ILE A 210 4.49 -11.12 -10.87
C ILE A 210 3.81 -11.59 -12.16
N CYS A 211 2.50 -11.90 -12.06
CA CYS A 211 1.70 -12.40 -13.17
C CYS A 211 1.26 -11.28 -14.11
N CYS A 212 0.93 -10.11 -13.55
CA CYS A 212 0.53 -8.92 -14.29
C CYS A 212 0.90 -7.66 -13.50
N ALA A 213 1.16 -6.55 -14.20
CA ALA A 213 1.46 -5.26 -13.61
C ALA A 213 1.02 -4.11 -14.53
N GLY A 214 0.49 -3.03 -13.95
CA GLY A 214 0.08 -1.85 -14.70
C GLY A 214 -0.93 -0.98 -13.96
N THR A 215 -1.45 0.03 -14.67
CA THR A 215 -2.54 0.86 -14.12
C THR A 215 -3.82 0.03 -13.99
N PRO A 216 -4.76 0.43 -13.10
CA PRO A 216 -6.03 -0.27 -12.93
C PRO A 216 -6.76 -0.59 -14.24
N GLU A 217 -6.78 0.36 -15.19
CA GLU A 217 -7.45 0.20 -16.49
C GLU A 217 -6.79 -0.88 -17.35
N LYS A 218 -5.46 -0.96 -17.35
CA LYS A 218 -4.71 -1.97 -18.12
C LYS A 218 -4.86 -3.35 -17.52
N ILE A 219 -4.83 -3.43 -16.20
CA ILE A 219 -4.92 -4.70 -15.46
C ILE A 219 -6.30 -5.34 -15.61
N SER A 220 -7.38 -4.56 -15.64
CA SER A 220 -8.75 -5.06 -15.77
C SER A 220 -8.98 -5.89 -17.03
N SER A 221 -8.18 -5.68 -18.08
CA SER A 221 -8.22 -6.45 -19.34
C SER A 221 -7.14 -7.53 -19.45
N ASP A 222 -6.26 -7.68 -18.44
CA ASP A 222 -5.20 -8.69 -18.46
C ASP A 222 -5.76 -10.10 -18.21
N PRO A 223 -5.45 -11.08 -19.08
CA PRO A 223 -5.94 -12.45 -18.93
C PRO A 223 -5.58 -13.10 -17.58
N SER A 224 -4.39 -12.80 -17.02
CA SER A 224 -3.97 -13.33 -15.73
C SER A 224 -4.82 -12.75 -14.60
N PHE A 225 -5.15 -11.47 -14.66
CA PHE A 225 -6.04 -10.83 -13.69
C PHE A 225 -7.47 -11.44 -13.76
N ILE A 226 -8.02 -11.59 -14.96
CA ILE A 226 -9.34 -12.21 -15.20
C ILE A 226 -9.36 -13.64 -14.67
N TYR A 227 -8.30 -14.40 -14.89
CA TYR A 227 -8.17 -15.77 -14.38
C TYR A 227 -8.24 -15.86 -12.85
N PHE A 228 -7.57 -14.93 -12.13
CA PHE A 228 -7.53 -14.96 -10.66
C PHE A 228 -8.77 -14.37 -10.00
N PHE A 229 -9.39 -13.36 -10.59
CA PHE A 229 -10.44 -12.57 -9.93
C PHE A 229 -11.82 -12.67 -10.59
N GLY A 230 -11.91 -13.28 -11.78
CA GLY A 230 -13.12 -13.52 -12.54
C GLY A 230 -13.50 -12.39 -13.52
N ASP A 231 -14.15 -12.78 -14.61
CA ASP A 231 -14.53 -11.88 -15.70
C ASP A 231 -15.55 -10.80 -15.29
N GLN A 232 -16.51 -11.13 -14.43
CA GLN A 232 -17.50 -10.17 -13.92
C GLN A 232 -16.86 -9.05 -13.11
N PHE A 233 -15.84 -9.40 -12.32
CA PHE A 233 -15.11 -8.41 -11.53
C PHE A 233 -14.27 -7.50 -12.43
N ALA A 234 -13.56 -8.06 -13.41
CA ALA A 234 -12.78 -7.30 -14.37
C ALA A 234 -13.64 -6.29 -15.17
N LYS A 235 -14.85 -6.66 -15.56
CA LYS A 235 -15.82 -5.75 -16.21
C LYS A 235 -16.31 -4.63 -15.29
N ASN A 236 -16.56 -4.92 -14.03
CA ASN A 236 -16.97 -3.90 -13.06
C ASN A 236 -15.86 -2.87 -12.82
N VAL A 237 -14.61 -3.30 -12.73
CA VAL A 237 -13.44 -2.42 -12.60
C VAL A 237 -13.30 -1.50 -13.81
N ALA A 238 -13.44 -2.02 -15.02
CA ALA A 238 -13.40 -1.23 -16.24
C ALA A 238 -14.50 -0.14 -16.28
N PHE A 239 -15.66 -0.41 -15.68
CA PHE A 239 -16.77 0.55 -15.59
C PHE A 239 -16.51 1.67 -14.57
N TYR A 240 -15.86 1.37 -13.43
CA TYR A 240 -15.50 2.37 -12.42
C TYR A 240 -14.40 3.33 -12.89
N SER A 241 -13.42 2.85 -13.67
CA SER A 241 -12.33 3.70 -14.19
C SER A 241 -12.80 4.74 -15.21
N HIS A 242 -13.89 4.48 -15.94
CA HIS A 242 -14.47 5.43 -16.90
C HIS A 242 -15.21 6.61 -16.25
N HIS A 243 -15.58 6.54 -14.97
CA HIS A 243 -16.37 7.59 -14.32
C HIS A 243 -15.55 8.70 -13.66
N HIS A 244 -14.23 8.56 -13.52
CA HIS A 244 -13.38 9.57 -12.87
C HIS A 244 -12.77 10.62 -13.82
N ASN A 245 -13.08 10.62 -15.12
CA ASN A 245 -12.58 11.59 -16.10
C ASN A 245 -13.51 12.82 -16.30
N HIS A 246 -14.38 13.14 -15.33
CA HIS A 246 -15.24 14.31 -15.40
C HIS A 246 -14.87 15.31 -14.31
N HIS A 247 -14.44 16.51 -14.72
CA HIS A 247 -14.38 17.66 -13.83
C HIS A 247 -15.81 18.17 -13.59
N HIS A 248 -16.24 18.18 -12.34
CA HIS A 248 -17.46 18.86 -11.94
C HIS A 248 -17.16 20.35 -11.70
N ASP A 249 -18.02 21.24 -12.22
CA ASP A 249 -17.98 22.65 -11.84
C ASP A 249 -18.45 22.82 -10.38
N LEU A 250 -18.25 24.01 -9.82
CA LEU A 250 -18.64 24.34 -8.44
C LEU A 250 -20.16 24.25 -8.19
N GLN A 251 -20.96 23.89 -9.21
CA GLN A 251 -22.42 23.75 -9.17
C GLN A 251 -22.88 22.30 -9.44
N GLY A 252 -21.94 21.36 -9.63
CA GLY A 252 -22.26 19.92 -9.76
C GLY A 252 -22.61 19.46 -11.19
N ASN A 253 -22.40 20.28 -12.23
CA ASN A 253 -22.69 19.92 -13.61
C ASN A 253 -21.47 19.29 -14.30
N VAL A 254 -21.71 18.28 -15.16
CA VAL A 254 -20.67 17.59 -15.93
C VAL A 254 -20.24 18.46 -17.12
N CYS A 255 -19.01 18.99 -17.10
CA CYS A 255 -18.45 19.68 -18.26
C CYS A 255 -17.97 18.68 -19.32
N ARG A 256 -18.63 18.62 -20.47
CA ARG A 256 -18.14 17.95 -21.67
C ARG A 256 -17.20 18.91 -22.41
N CYS A 257 -15.90 18.69 -22.35
CA CYS A 257 -14.96 19.36 -23.25
C CYS A 257 -15.08 18.71 -24.64
N ASN A 258 -15.83 19.33 -25.54
CA ASN A 258 -15.74 19.04 -26.97
C ASN A 258 -14.40 19.59 -27.46
N GLY A 259 -13.46 18.68 -27.82
CA GLY A 259 -12.27 19.04 -28.56
C GLY A 259 -12.64 19.48 -29.96
N HIS A 260 -12.32 20.73 -30.31
CA HIS A 260 -12.21 21.19 -31.69
C HIS A 260 -10.74 21.43 -32.02
N HIS A 261 -10.37 20.79 -33.12
CA HIS A 261 -9.16 20.92 -33.97
C HIS A 261 -7.87 20.29 -33.44
#